data_5a1d8c00cb18402e1e2c5fdc34e28c46
#
_entry.id   5a1d8c00cb18402e1e2c5fdc34e28c46
#
_cell.length_a   1.000
_cell.length_b   1.000
_cell.length_c   1.000
_cell.angle_alpha   90.00
_cell.angle_beta   90.00
_cell.angle_gamma   90.00
#
_symmetry.space_group_name_H-M   'P 1'
#
loop_
_entity.id
_entity.type
_entity.pdbx_description
1 polymer ?
#
loop_
_entity_poly.entity_id
_entity_poly.type
_entity_poly.pdbx_seq_one_letter_code
_entity_poly.pdbx_strand_id
1 'polypeptide(L)'
;MSTIEQTLLRLQKSAFRTKFHLSEKDRQYIMGKGMETIQHHAADFIRMRLAPAIIPNDGKQTPMRGHPVFIAQHACACCCRSCLNKWYHVPIGREMTEDEQERIVRLLMAWIERQLAMGAK
;
A
#
# COMPACT_ATOMS: atom_id res chain seq x y z
N MET A 1 3.73 17.65 -6.99
CA MET A 1 3.53 16.32 -6.44
C MET A 1 2.45 16.36 -5.36
N SER A 2 1.57 15.35 -5.36
CA SER A 2 0.46 15.34 -4.42
C SER A 2 0.92 15.02 -3.00
N THR A 3 0.30 15.67 -2.02
CA THR A 3 0.50 15.29 -0.61
C THR A 3 -0.19 13.95 -0.35
N ILE A 4 0.13 13.34 0.77
CA ILE A 4 -0.52 12.09 1.18
C ILE A 4 -2.03 12.30 1.32
N GLU A 5 -2.46 13.42 1.91
CA GLU A 5 -3.89 13.70 2.05
C GLU A 5 -4.59 13.86 0.72
N GLN A 6 -3.97 14.56 -0.23
CA GLN A 6 -4.53 14.71 -1.57
C GLN A 6 -4.65 13.36 -2.26
N THR A 7 -3.65 12.50 -2.09
CA THR A 7 -3.67 11.16 -2.66
C THR A 7 -4.80 10.33 -2.06
N LEU A 8 -4.96 10.36 -0.74
CA LEU A 8 -6.04 9.62 -0.08
C LEU A 8 -7.41 10.10 -0.55
N LEU A 9 -7.57 11.40 -0.78
CA LEU A 9 -8.83 11.94 -1.33
C LEU A 9 -9.10 11.42 -2.75
N ARG A 10 -8.06 11.37 -3.58
CA ARG A 10 -8.20 10.80 -4.92
C ARG A 10 -8.64 9.33 -4.87
N LEU A 11 -8.06 8.56 -3.98
CA LEU A 11 -8.39 7.14 -3.84
C LEU A 11 -9.83 6.96 -3.39
N GLN A 12 -10.35 7.86 -2.56
CA GLN A 12 -11.75 7.80 -2.13
C GLN A 12 -12.75 7.96 -3.26
N LYS A 13 -12.33 8.54 -4.38
CA LYS A 13 -13.19 8.71 -5.54
C LYS A 13 -13.25 7.47 -6.43
N SER A 14 -12.42 6.48 -6.15
CA SER A 14 -12.40 5.22 -6.92
C SER A 14 -13.28 4.20 -6.21
N ALA A 15 -14.35 3.77 -6.88
CA ALA A 15 -15.24 2.75 -6.32
C ALA A 15 -14.48 1.45 -6.03
N PHE A 16 -13.54 1.09 -6.90
CA PHE A 16 -12.75 -0.12 -6.68
C PHE A 16 -11.87 -0.01 -5.44
N ARG A 17 -11.18 1.15 -5.27
CA ARG A 17 -10.23 1.30 -4.16
C ARG A 17 -10.92 1.45 -2.81
N THR A 18 -12.09 2.08 -2.78
CA THR A 18 -12.80 2.32 -1.53
C THR A 18 -13.43 1.07 -0.93
N LYS A 19 -13.51 -0.02 -1.68
CA LYS A 19 -14.09 -1.25 -1.13
C LYS A 19 -13.13 -2.02 -0.22
N PHE A 20 -11.85 -1.64 -0.17
CA PHE A 20 -10.88 -2.32 0.68
C PHE A 20 -10.89 -1.74 2.09
N HIS A 21 -11.01 -2.61 3.08
CA HIS A 21 -11.05 -2.24 4.49
C HIS A 21 -10.29 -3.26 5.30
N LEU A 22 -9.70 -2.81 6.41
CA LEU A 22 -9.08 -3.72 7.36
C LEU A 22 -10.16 -4.52 8.09
N SER A 23 -9.98 -5.85 8.14
CA SER A 23 -10.84 -6.71 8.94
C SER A 23 -10.49 -6.54 10.41
N GLU A 24 -11.35 -7.07 11.29
CA GLU A 24 -11.04 -7.09 12.72
C GLU A 24 -9.75 -7.87 13.00
N LYS A 25 -9.55 -8.96 12.30
CA LYS A 25 -8.33 -9.76 12.41
C LYS A 25 -7.09 -8.95 12.02
N ASP A 26 -7.19 -8.17 10.94
CA ASP A 26 -6.09 -7.28 10.51
C ASP A 26 -5.79 -6.23 11.58
N ARG A 27 -6.83 -5.65 12.17
CA ARG A 27 -6.69 -4.64 13.23
C ARG A 27 -6.01 -5.23 14.45
N GLN A 28 -6.41 -6.42 14.86
CA GLN A 28 -5.79 -7.11 16.00
C GLN A 28 -4.33 -7.43 15.73
N TYR A 29 -4.01 -7.84 14.51
CA TYR A 29 -2.63 -8.12 14.12
C TYR A 29 -1.77 -6.87 14.24
N ILE A 30 -2.27 -5.73 13.74
CA ILE A 30 -1.56 -4.45 13.83
C ILE A 30 -1.36 -4.05 15.29
N MET A 31 -2.40 -4.15 16.09
CA MET A 31 -2.33 -3.78 17.51
C MET A 31 -1.34 -4.65 18.27
N GLY A 32 -1.30 -5.93 17.95
CA GLY A 32 -0.39 -6.88 18.61
C GLY A 32 1.07 -6.69 18.20
N LYS A 33 1.33 -6.35 16.95
CA LYS A 33 2.70 -6.18 16.43
C LYS A 33 3.23 -4.76 16.64
N GLY A 34 2.34 -3.76 16.61
CA GLY A 34 2.72 -2.35 16.70
C GLY A 34 3.00 -1.73 15.34
N MET A 35 2.73 -0.44 15.23
CA MET A 35 2.85 0.30 13.97
C MET A 35 4.26 0.28 13.40
N GLU A 36 5.28 0.36 14.25
CA GLU A 36 6.67 0.34 13.78
C GLU A 36 6.99 -0.98 13.08
N THR A 37 6.56 -2.10 13.65
CA THR A 37 6.76 -3.41 13.03
C THR A 37 6.01 -3.51 11.70
N ILE A 38 4.78 -3.03 11.65
CA ILE A 38 4.00 -3.03 10.41
C ILE A 38 4.68 -2.18 9.35
N GLN A 39 5.26 -1.04 9.72
CA GLN A 39 6.00 -0.20 8.78
C GLN A 39 7.21 -0.93 8.21
N HIS A 40 7.95 -1.68 9.03
CA HIS A 40 9.06 -2.49 8.56
C HIS A 40 8.59 -3.56 7.57
N HIS A 41 7.46 -4.22 7.87
CA HIS A 41 6.87 -5.19 6.94
C HIS A 41 6.51 -4.52 5.60
N ALA A 42 5.91 -3.34 5.65
CA ALA A 42 5.55 -2.61 4.44
C ALA A 42 6.79 -2.30 3.60
N ALA A 43 7.85 -1.81 4.23
CA ALA A 43 9.10 -1.50 3.53
C ALA A 43 9.69 -2.74 2.86
N ASP A 44 9.67 -3.88 3.55
CA ASP A 44 10.18 -5.13 3.01
C ASP A 44 9.35 -5.62 1.82
N PHE A 45 8.02 -5.57 1.92
CA PHE A 45 7.16 -6.00 0.82
C PHE A 45 7.36 -5.12 -0.42
N ILE A 46 7.46 -3.80 -0.24
CA ILE A 46 7.68 -2.89 -1.36
C ILE A 46 9.03 -3.17 -2.01
N ARG A 47 10.09 -3.28 -1.21
CA ARG A 47 11.43 -3.53 -1.71
C ARG A 47 11.53 -4.85 -2.47
N MET A 48 10.91 -5.89 -1.95
CA MET A 48 11.07 -7.23 -2.51
C MET A 48 10.12 -7.52 -3.65
N ARG A 49 8.91 -6.98 -3.61
CA ARG A 49 7.85 -7.37 -4.55
C ARG A 49 7.53 -6.34 -5.62
N LEU A 50 7.81 -5.06 -5.36
CA LEU A 50 7.47 -3.98 -6.30
C LEU A 50 8.67 -3.24 -6.86
N ALA A 51 9.71 -3.06 -6.06
CA ALA A 51 10.86 -2.23 -6.44
C ALA A 51 11.71 -2.78 -7.59
N PRO A 52 11.89 -4.11 -7.76
CA PRO A 52 12.78 -4.61 -8.80
C PRO A 52 12.37 -4.15 -10.20
N ALA A 53 13.37 -3.96 -11.08
CA ALA A 53 13.13 -3.53 -12.45
C ALA A 53 12.34 -4.55 -13.27
N ILE A 54 12.53 -5.82 -12.99
CA ILE A 54 11.85 -6.92 -13.69
C ILE A 54 11.06 -7.72 -12.66
N ILE A 55 9.75 -7.81 -12.90
CA ILE A 55 8.86 -8.56 -12.01
C ILE A 55 8.13 -9.59 -12.88
N PRO A 56 8.37 -10.90 -12.65
CA PRO A 56 7.82 -11.95 -13.50
C PRO A 56 6.30 -11.97 -13.61
N ASN A 57 5.57 -11.63 -12.61
CA ASN A 57 4.11 -11.73 -12.59
C ASN A 57 3.47 -10.37 -12.28
N ASP A 58 3.82 -9.34 -13.07
CA ASP A 58 3.26 -8.02 -12.83
C ASP A 58 1.73 -8.07 -12.87
N GLY A 59 1.12 -7.48 -11.86
CA GLY A 59 -0.31 -7.51 -11.64
C GLY A 59 -0.72 -8.50 -10.55
N LYS A 60 0.18 -9.38 -10.12
CA LYS A 60 -0.11 -10.42 -9.12
C LYS A 60 0.90 -10.46 -7.97
N GLN A 61 1.68 -9.41 -7.78
CA GLN A 61 2.71 -9.37 -6.75
C GLN A 61 2.14 -9.34 -5.35
N THR A 62 0.96 -8.76 -5.19
CA THR A 62 0.38 -8.53 -3.87
C THR A 62 -0.83 -9.42 -3.67
N PRO A 63 -0.79 -10.34 -2.69
CA PRO A 63 -1.97 -11.15 -2.35
C PRO A 63 -3.15 -10.27 -1.96
N MET A 64 -4.36 -10.79 -2.16
CA MET A 64 -5.58 -10.05 -1.83
C MET A 64 -5.85 -10.00 -0.34
N ARG A 65 -5.20 -10.84 0.44
CA ARG A 65 -5.39 -10.93 1.90
C ARG A 65 -4.20 -11.67 2.51
N GLY A 66 -4.16 -11.73 3.83
CA GLY A 66 -3.11 -12.43 4.56
C GLY A 66 -2.18 -11.51 5.33
N HIS A 67 -2.26 -10.22 5.10
CA HIS A 67 -1.50 -9.22 5.84
C HIS A 67 -2.17 -7.86 5.65
N PRO A 68 -2.27 -7.03 6.70
CA PRO A 68 -2.91 -5.71 6.55
C PRO A 68 -2.21 -4.81 5.52
N VAL A 69 -0.90 -4.94 5.35
CA VAL A 69 -0.18 -4.18 4.32
C VAL A 69 -0.68 -4.55 2.91
N PHE A 70 -1.01 -5.81 2.67
CA PHE A 70 -1.54 -6.22 1.36
C PHE A 70 -2.87 -5.52 1.07
N ILE A 71 -3.73 -5.40 2.07
CA ILE A 71 -5.00 -4.69 1.92
C ILE A 71 -4.74 -3.21 1.63
N ALA A 72 -3.80 -2.61 2.36
CA ALA A 72 -3.42 -1.21 2.15
C ALA A 72 -2.89 -0.99 0.73
N GLN A 73 -2.07 -1.92 0.22
CA GLN A 73 -1.53 -1.81 -1.14
C GLN A 73 -2.63 -1.80 -2.20
N HIS A 74 -3.63 -2.66 -2.06
CA HIS A 74 -4.76 -2.66 -2.98
C HIS A 74 -5.60 -1.39 -2.85
N ALA A 75 -5.85 -0.94 -1.62
CA ALA A 75 -6.62 0.28 -1.38
C ALA A 75 -5.92 1.52 -1.91
N CYS A 76 -4.59 1.55 -1.87
CA CYS A 76 -3.78 2.70 -2.26
C CYS A 76 -3.25 2.63 -3.69
N ALA A 77 -3.70 1.65 -4.47
CA ALA A 77 -3.23 1.46 -5.86
C ALA A 77 -1.71 1.23 -5.94
N CYS A 78 -1.16 0.54 -4.93
CA CYS A 78 0.26 0.19 -4.84
C CYS A 78 0.46 -1.33 -4.87
N CYS A 79 -0.44 -2.05 -5.53
CA CYS A 79 -0.44 -3.51 -5.54
C CYS A 79 0.42 -4.11 -6.65
N CYS A 80 0.77 -3.33 -7.68
CA CYS A 80 1.63 -3.76 -8.77
C CYS A 80 2.25 -2.56 -9.47
N ARG A 81 3.26 -2.80 -10.30
CA ARG A 81 3.95 -1.72 -11.02
C ARG A 81 3.04 -1.02 -12.03
N SER A 82 2.11 -1.75 -12.64
CA SER A 82 1.12 -1.13 -13.54
C SER A 82 0.25 -0.12 -12.81
N CYS A 83 -0.20 -0.46 -11.62
CA CYS A 83 -1.00 0.47 -10.81
C CYS A 83 -0.17 1.67 -10.35
N LEU A 84 1.09 1.44 -9.95
CA LEU A 84 1.98 2.52 -9.56
C LEU A 84 2.25 3.47 -10.72
N ASN A 85 2.41 2.94 -11.92
CA ASN A 85 2.60 3.78 -13.10
C ASN A 85 1.34 4.59 -13.40
N LYS A 86 0.19 3.95 -13.38
CA LYS A 86 -1.09 4.60 -13.70
C LYS A 86 -1.45 5.70 -12.70
N TRP A 87 -1.27 5.43 -11.41
CA TRP A 87 -1.70 6.36 -10.35
C TRP A 87 -0.64 7.37 -9.95
N TYR A 88 0.63 6.97 -9.97
CA TYR A 88 1.72 7.78 -9.41
C TYR A 88 2.85 8.05 -10.38
N HIS A 89 2.71 7.59 -11.62
CA HIS A 89 3.69 7.81 -12.69
C HIS A 89 5.07 7.23 -12.39
N VAL A 90 5.12 6.16 -11.60
CA VAL A 90 6.37 5.45 -11.34
C VAL A 90 6.72 4.66 -12.61
N PRO A 91 7.89 4.90 -13.23
CA PRO A 91 8.24 4.22 -14.49
C PRO A 91 8.32 2.70 -14.32
N ILE A 92 7.82 1.99 -15.33
CA ILE A 92 7.93 0.53 -15.41
C ILE A 92 9.26 0.19 -16.08
N GLY A 93 9.88 -0.92 -15.69
CA GLY A 93 11.10 -1.41 -16.33
C GLY A 93 12.39 -0.92 -15.69
N ARG A 94 12.29 -0.15 -14.61
CA ARG A 94 13.47 0.21 -13.82
C ARG A 94 13.20 -0.02 -12.34
N GLU A 95 14.27 -0.18 -11.59
CA GLU A 95 14.14 -0.33 -10.14
C GLU A 95 13.57 0.97 -9.53
N MET A 96 12.69 0.83 -8.54
CA MET A 96 12.19 2.00 -7.82
C MET A 96 13.30 2.58 -6.96
N THR A 97 13.37 3.92 -6.94
CA THR A 97 14.35 4.59 -6.08
C THR A 97 13.95 4.44 -4.61
N GLU A 98 14.90 4.67 -3.72
CA GLU A 98 14.62 4.64 -2.29
C GLU A 98 13.55 5.67 -1.92
N ASP A 99 13.60 6.86 -2.51
CA ASP A 99 12.60 7.89 -2.28
C ASP A 99 11.21 7.44 -2.70
N GLU A 100 11.10 6.80 -3.85
CA GLU A 100 9.81 6.27 -4.33
C GLU A 100 9.28 5.21 -3.38
N GLN A 101 10.13 4.29 -2.96
CA GLN A 101 9.74 3.25 -2.01
C GLN A 101 9.27 3.85 -0.68
N GLU A 102 10.01 4.82 -0.17
CA GLU A 102 9.68 5.47 1.10
C GLU A 102 8.35 6.21 1.03
N ARG A 103 8.08 6.90 -0.07
CA ARG A 103 6.80 7.59 -0.26
C ARG A 103 5.63 6.62 -0.26
N ILE A 104 5.80 5.49 -0.92
CA ILE A 104 4.76 4.47 -0.96
C ILE A 104 4.50 3.93 0.44
N VAL A 105 5.56 3.63 1.19
CA VAL A 105 5.42 3.15 2.57
C VAL A 105 4.67 4.17 3.43
N ARG A 106 5.00 5.45 3.32
CA ARG A 106 4.30 6.50 4.06
C ARG A 106 2.82 6.57 3.71
N LEU A 107 2.50 6.41 2.44
CA LEU A 107 1.10 6.40 2.00
C LEU A 107 0.34 5.22 2.60
N LEU A 108 0.94 4.04 2.55
CA LEU A 108 0.33 2.83 3.12
C LEU A 108 0.09 2.98 4.61
N MET A 109 1.08 3.51 5.33
CA MET A 109 0.95 3.69 6.78
C MET A 109 -0.11 4.75 7.11
N ALA A 110 -0.22 5.82 6.33
CA ALA A 110 -1.25 6.84 6.52
C ALA A 110 -2.64 6.24 6.31
N TRP A 111 -2.80 5.39 5.30
CA TRP A 111 -4.07 4.72 5.06
C TRP A 111 -4.44 3.79 6.23
N ILE A 112 -3.47 3.02 6.72
CA ILE A 112 -3.67 2.12 7.86
C ILE A 112 -4.08 2.92 9.09
N GLU A 113 -3.38 4.01 9.39
CA GLU A 113 -3.71 4.87 10.52
C GLU A 113 -5.14 5.39 10.44
N ARG A 114 -5.55 5.81 9.24
CA ARG A 114 -6.91 6.31 9.01
C ARG A 114 -7.93 5.20 9.25
N GLN A 115 -7.66 4.00 8.78
CA GLN A 115 -8.53 2.86 9.00
C GLN A 115 -8.69 2.54 10.50
N LEU A 116 -7.58 2.58 11.24
CA LEU A 116 -7.62 2.33 12.68
C LEU A 116 -8.40 3.41 13.40
N ALA A 117 -8.26 4.67 13.00
CA ALA A 117 -8.97 5.79 13.61
C ALA A 117 -10.46 5.73 13.37
N MET A 118 -10.89 5.15 12.24
CA MET A 118 -12.32 4.98 11.96
C MET A 118 -12.99 3.92 12.82
N GLY A 119 -12.17 3.09 13.47
CA GLY A 119 -12.69 2.04 14.33
C GLY A 119 -13.27 0.86 13.55
N ALA A 120 -13.54 -0.22 14.27
CA ALA A 120 -14.22 -1.38 13.73
C ALA A 120 -15.72 -1.11 13.73
N LYS A 121 -16.37 -1.42 12.64
CA LYS A 121 -17.82 -1.36 12.56
C LYS A 121 -18.38 -2.73 12.26
#